data_818bf659f45c594bf27c535b73af2792
#
_entry.id   818bf659f45c594bf27c535b73af2792
#
_cell.length_a   1.000
_cell.length_b   1.000
_cell.length_c   1.000
_cell.angle_alpha   90.00
_cell.angle_beta   90.00
_cell.angle_gamma   90.00
#
_symmetry.space_group_name_H-M   'P 1'
#
loop_
_entity.id
_entity.type
_entity.pdbx_description
1 polymer ?
#
loop_
_entity_poly.entity_id
_entity_poly.type
_entity_poly.pdbx_seq_one_letter_code
_entity_poly.pdbx_strand_id
1 'polypeptide(L)'
;MSYSIIRVSKVKTGTNTTGIQKHVQRENNNYENEDIDHSKTYLNYDLVNANKQNFNNLIDEKIEQNYTGKRKIRTDAIKHIDGLITSDNDFFDNQTPEDTKQFFEYAKEFLEQEYGKDNLLYATVHMDEKTPHMHYGVVPITDDGRLSAKEVVGNKKALTAFQDRFNEYVNQRGYDLDRGQSRQVTNAKHDQVNRYKQKTEYHKQEYERESQKLSHIQQKSSELIEQYQKSLETLKKPLNVQYEHETEKVGGLFNKEIQETGNVVISQE
;
A
#
# COMPACT_ATOMS: atom_id res chain seq x y z
N MET A 1 -6.83 2.73 3.49
CA MET A 1 -6.44 4.16 3.39
C MET A 1 -5.30 4.22 2.39
N SER A 2 -5.61 4.69 1.20
CA SER A 2 -4.70 4.67 0.04
C SER A 2 -4.17 6.07 -0.26
N TYR A 3 -3.01 6.16 -0.94
CA TYR A 3 -2.30 7.42 -1.12
C TYR A 3 -2.21 7.82 -2.59
N SER A 4 -2.37 9.12 -2.89
CA SER A 4 -1.98 9.67 -4.18
C SER A 4 -0.46 9.85 -4.24
N ILE A 5 0.18 9.24 -5.23
CA ILE A 5 1.63 9.28 -5.38
C ILE A 5 1.97 9.91 -6.71
N ILE A 6 2.68 11.04 -6.68
CA ILE A 6 3.29 11.67 -7.86
C ILE A 6 4.75 12.00 -7.56
N ARG A 7 5.63 11.65 -8.48
CA ARG A 7 7.07 11.90 -8.38
C ARG A 7 7.57 12.53 -9.67
N VAL A 8 8.65 13.31 -9.54
CA VAL A 8 9.31 13.96 -10.68
C VAL A 8 10.82 13.96 -10.49
N SER A 9 11.56 13.71 -11.55
CA SER A 9 13.02 13.73 -11.59
C SER A 9 13.54 14.41 -12.84
N LYS A 10 14.78 14.96 -12.77
CA LYS A 10 15.48 15.58 -13.88
C LYS A 10 16.38 14.55 -14.55
N VAL A 11 16.18 14.29 -15.83
CA VAL A 11 17.02 13.37 -16.61
C VAL A 11 18.20 14.15 -17.18
N LYS A 12 19.42 13.71 -16.80
CA LYS A 12 20.63 14.50 -17.05
C LYS A 12 21.22 14.35 -18.46
N THR A 13 21.02 13.21 -19.11
CA THR A 13 21.66 12.92 -20.40
C THR A 13 20.69 12.21 -21.38
N GLY A 14 20.97 12.30 -22.68
CA GLY A 14 20.24 11.56 -23.69
C GLY A 14 20.36 10.04 -23.55
N THR A 15 21.48 9.54 -23.00
CA THR A 15 21.66 8.12 -22.68
C THR A 15 20.68 7.68 -21.60
N ASN A 16 20.48 8.50 -20.55
CA ASN A 16 19.46 8.23 -19.52
C ASN A 16 18.06 8.25 -20.13
N THR A 17 17.76 9.18 -21.04
CA THR A 17 16.48 9.24 -21.79
C THR A 17 16.25 7.96 -22.58
N THR A 18 17.28 7.44 -23.28
CA THR A 18 17.18 6.17 -24.00
C THR A 18 16.92 4.98 -23.06
N GLY A 19 17.54 4.96 -21.88
CA GLY A 19 17.28 3.93 -20.87
C GLY A 19 15.82 3.97 -20.37
N ILE A 20 15.29 5.18 -20.12
CA ILE A 20 13.89 5.38 -19.73
C ILE A 20 12.95 4.95 -20.87
N GLN A 21 13.22 5.36 -22.12
CA GLN A 21 12.44 4.94 -23.29
C GLN A 21 12.30 3.41 -23.35
N LYS A 22 13.42 2.70 -23.25
CA LYS A 22 13.44 1.22 -23.31
C LYS A 22 12.61 0.60 -22.19
N HIS A 23 12.65 1.16 -20.99
CA HIS A 23 11.82 0.70 -19.88
C HIS A 23 10.34 0.99 -20.12
N VAL A 24 10.01 2.24 -20.43
CA VAL A 24 8.63 2.71 -20.60
C VAL A 24 7.94 2.02 -21.79
N GLN A 25 8.64 1.82 -22.89
CA GLN A 25 8.09 1.18 -24.11
C GLN A 25 8.30 -0.34 -24.16
N ARG A 26 8.85 -0.95 -23.07
CA ARG A 26 9.13 -2.40 -23.01
C ARG A 26 10.00 -2.87 -24.19
N GLU A 27 11.12 -2.19 -24.42
CA GLU A 27 12.06 -2.49 -25.50
C GLU A 27 13.26 -3.38 -25.07
N ASN A 28 13.43 -3.58 -23.74
CA ASN A 28 14.48 -4.46 -23.24
C ASN A 28 14.03 -5.92 -23.32
N ASN A 29 14.99 -6.81 -23.58
CA ASN A 29 14.77 -8.25 -23.57
C ASN A 29 14.77 -8.81 -22.13
N ASN A 30 15.51 -8.16 -21.21
CA ASN A 30 15.62 -8.55 -19.81
C ASN A 30 15.42 -7.33 -18.91
N TYR A 31 14.73 -7.52 -17.79
CA TYR A 31 14.51 -6.53 -16.77
C TYR A 31 14.99 -7.08 -15.42
N GLU A 32 15.62 -6.24 -14.62
CA GLU A 32 15.96 -6.57 -13.23
C GLU A 32 14.72 -6.66 -12.32
N ASN A 33 13.60 -6.06 -12.76
CA ASN A 33 12.34 -6.11 -12.06
C ASN A 33 11.58 -7.39 -12.40
N GLU A 34 11.57 -8.34 -11.48
CA GLU A 34 10.88 -9.63 -11.62
C GLU A 34 9.36 -9.50 -11.56
N ASP A 35 8.82 -8.33 -11.16
CA ASP A 35 7.37 -8.08 -11.06
C ASP A 35 6.74 -7.84 -12.45
N ILE A 36 7.52 -7.73 -13.52
CA ILE A 36 7.00 -7.50 -14.87
C ILE A 36 6.46 -8.82 -15.45
N ASP A 37 5.16 -8.87 -15.64
CA ASP A 37 4.48 -9.97 -16.33
C ASP A 37 4.40 -9.69 -17.83
N HIS A 38 5.39 -10.17 -18.57
CA HIS A 38 5.47 -9.97 -20.04
C HIS A 38 4.24 -10.47 -20.79
N SER A 39 3.47 -11.42 -20.24
CA SER A 39 2.24 -11.89 -20.85
C SER A 39 1.13 -10.84 -20.87
N LYS A 40 1.24 -9.83 -19.99
CA LYS A 40 0.28 -8.71 -19.84
C LYS A 40 0.75 -7.40 -20.48
N THR A 41 1.94 -7.35 -21.08
CA THR A 41 2.49 -6.13 -21.67
C THR A 41 1.57 -5.51 -22.74
N TYR A 42 0.72 -6.32 -23.37
CA TYR A 42 -0.29 -5.83 -24.33
C TYR A 42 -1.39 -4.96 -23.68
N LEU A 43 -1.52 -4.97 -22.35
CA LEU A 43 -2.44 -4.12 -21.59
C LEU A 43 -1.88 -2.72 -21.33
N ASN A 44 -0.56 -2.53 -21.55
CA ASN A 44 0.06 -1.21 -21.41
C ASN A 44 -0.40 -0.29 -22.52
N TYR A 45 -0.58 0.97 -22.21
CA TYR A 45 -1.01 1.99 -23.18
C TYR A 45 -0.38 3.35 -22.89
N ASP A 46 -0.27 4.18 -23.91
CA ASP A 46 0.18 5.56 -23.79
C ASP A 46 -0.97 6.52 -24.12
N LEU A 47 -1.21 7.48 -23.23
CA LEU A 47 -2.30 8.46 -23.35
C LEU A 47 -1.94 9.67 -24.25
N VAL A 48 -0.68 9.76 -24.70
CA VAL A 48 -0.17 10.84 -25.56
C VAL A 48 0.16 10.32 -26.95
N ASN A 49 0.81 9.16 -27.05
CA ASN A 49 1.32 8.61 -28.30
C ASN A 49 0.59 7.31 -28.66
N ALA A 50 0.13 7.21 -29.91
CA ALA A 50 -0.50 5.99 -30.42
C ALA A 50 0.52 4.85 -30.68
N ASN A 51 1.77 5.22 -30.96
CA ASN A 51 2.84 4.30 -31.31
C ASN A 51 4.11 4.62 -30.54
N LYS A 52 5.03 3.65 -30.48
CA LYS A 52 6.36 3.82 -29.87
C LYS A 52 7.12 4.97 -30.53
N GLN A 53 7.80 5.77 -29.72
CA GLN A 53 8.53 6.97 -30.13
C GLN A 53 10.01 6.86 -29.78
N ASN A 54 10.87 7.54 -30.54
CA ASN A 54 12.22 7.83 -30.09
C ASN A 54 12.19 9.10 -29.21
N PHE A 55 12.39 8.94 -27.89
CA PHE A 55 12.23 10.05 -26.96
C PHE A 55 13.23 11.19 -27.18
N ASN A 56 14.47 10.89 -27.59
CA ASN A 56 15.43 11.96 -27.89
C ASN A 56 15.00 12.77 -29.10
N ASN A 57 14.53 12.12 -30.16
CA ASN A 57 14.02 12.82 -31.35
C ASN A 57 12.79 13.67 -30.99
N LEU A 58 11.84 13.09 -30.25
CA LEU A 58 10.64 13.80 -29.83
C LEU A 58 10.95 15.02 -28.95
N ILE A 59 11.95 14.93 -28.08
CA ILE A 59 12.45 16.05 -27.26
C ILE A 59 13.01 17.15 -28.18
N ASP A 60 13.88 16.79 -29.11
CA ASP A 60 14.50 17.77 -30.01
C ASP A 60 13.46 18.45 -30.92
N GLU A 61 12.46 17.71 -31.45
CA GLU A 61 11.33 18.26 -32.21
C GLU A 61 10.51 19.26 -31.38
N LYS A 62 10.14 18.91 -30.16
CA LYS A 62 9.40 19.81 -29.26
C LYS A 62 10.20 21.07 -28.88
N ILE A 63 11.50 20.93 -28.71
CA ILE A 63 12.39 22.08 -28.47
C ILE A 63 12.43 22.98 -29.72
N GLU A 64 12.55 22.40 -30.92
CA GLU A 64 12.56 23.17 -32.15
C GLU A 64 11.25 23.94 -32.37
N GLN A 65 10.12 23.32 -32.03
CA GLN A 65 8.78 23.93 -32.17
C GLN A 65 8.51 25.05 -31.14
N ASN A 66 8.93 24.86 -29.90
CA ASN A 66 8.45 25.67 -28.76
C ASN A 66 9.54 26.56 -28.11
N TYR A 67 10.82 26.33 -28.42
CA TYR A 67 11.89 27.14 -27.86
C TYR A 67 12.04 28.47 -28.62
N THR A 68 11.75 29.59 -27.95
CA THR A 68 11.85 30.93 -28.50
C THR A 68 13.07 31.71 -27.96
N GLY A 69 13.92 31.08 -27.19
CA GLY A 69 15.09 31.71 -26.58
C GLY A 69 16.13 32.13 -27.64
N LYS A 70 16.71 33.33 -27.49
CA LYS A 70 17.72 33.88 -28.42
C LYS A 70 19.11 33.21 -28.25
N ARG A 71 19.35 32.46 -27.17
CA ARG A 71 20.66 31.86 -26.87
C ARG A 71 20.66 30.38 -27.24
N LYS A 72 21.79 29.90 -27.77
CA LYS A 72 21.98 28.46 -27.99
C LYS A 72 21.80 27.70 -26.66
N ILE A 73 21.03 26.62 -26.73
CA ILE A 73 20.84 25.72 -25.58
C ILE A 73 22.18 25.10 -25.21
N ARG A 74 22.53 25.11 -23.91
CA ARG A 74 23.77 24.51 -23.40
C ARG A 74 23.75 23.01 -23.57
N THR A 75 24.92 22.41 -23.75
CA THR A 75 25.07 20.94 -23.90
C THR A 75 24.69 20.17 -22.64
N ASP A 76 24.82 20.80 -21.45
CA ASP A 76 24.46 20.24 -20.16
C ASP A 76 23.05 20.62 -19.69
N ALA A 77 22.23 21.23 -20.56
CA ALA A 77 20.86 21.60 -20.24
C ALA A 77 20.00 20.34 -20.01
N ILE A 78 19.19 20.36 -18.95
CA ILE A 78 18.18 19.33 -18.73
C ILE A 78 17.04 19.54 -19.75
N LYS A 79 16.91 18.61 -20.68
CA LYS A 79 15.90 18.63 -21.73
C LYS A 79 14.71 17.71 -21.44
N HIS A 80 14.83 16.83 -20.45
CA HIS A 80 13.84 15.82 -20.12
C HIS A 80 13.59 15.80 -18.62
N ILE A 81 12.32 15.83 -18.24
CA ILE A 81 11.81 15.55 -16.92
C ILE A 81 11.02 14.25 -17.02
N ASP A 82 11.34 13.29 -16.18
CA ASP A 82 10.63 12.01 -16.04
C ASP A 82 9.89 11.97 -14.71
N GLY A 83 8.75 11.31 -14.67
CA GLY A 83 7.98 11.15 -13.46
C GLY A 83 7.11 9.91 -13.43
N LEU A 84 6.52 9.69 -12.27
CA LEU A 84 5.68 8.53 -11.98
C LEU A 84 4.42 8.98 -11.25
N ILE A 85 3.26 8.45 -11.65
CA ILE A 85 2.00 8.57 -10.93
C ILE A 85 1.46 7.19 -10.64
N THR A 86 1.03 6.97 -9.39
CA THR A 86 0.42 5.70 -8.95
C THR A 86 -0.35 5.90 -7.64
N SER A 87 -0.92 4.81 -7.16
CA SER A 87 -1.39 4.62 -5.78
C SER A 87 -0.86 3.27 -5.26
N ASP A 88 -1.44 2.74 -4.19
CA ASP A 88 -1.17 1.38 -3.71
C ASP A 88 -2.11 0.34 -4.33
N ASN A 89 -1.83 -0.94 -4.07
CA ASN A 89 -2.64 -2.03 -4.60
C ASN A 89 -4.07 -2.00 -4.06
N ASP A 90 -4.25 -1.64 -2.78
CA ASP A 90 -5.59 -1.60 -2.16
C ASP A 90 -6.51 -0.64 -2.90
N PHE A 91 -5.98 0.46 -3.43
CA PHE A 91 -6.73 1.38 -4.27
C PHE A 91 -7.14 0.74 -5.59
N PHE A 92 -6.19 0.17 -6.34
CA PHE A 92 -6.45 -0.39 -7.67
C PHE A 92 -7.27 -1.68 -7.63
N ASP A 93 -7.11 -2.52 -6.60
CA ASP A 93 -7.87 -3.76 -6.42
C ASP A 93 -9.37 -3.50 -6.17
N ASN A 94 -9.71 -2.28 -5.71
CA ASN A 94 -11.09 -1.83 -5.52
C ASN A 94 -11.65 -1.02 -6.71
N GLN A 95 -10.91 -0.86 -7.82
CA GLN A 95 -11.34 -0.15 -9.02
C GLN A 95 -11.71 -1.13 -10.14
N THR A 96 -12.64 -0.73 -11.00
CA THR A 96 -12.81 -1.40 -12.28
C THR A 96 -11.66 -1.04 -13.24
N PRO A 97 -11.42 -1.82 -14.31
CA PRO A 97 -10.44 -1.43 -15.33
C PRO A 97 -10.74 -0.04 -15.94
N GLU A 98 -12.02 0.29 -16.12
CA GLU A 98 -12.49 1.58 -16.63
C GLU A 98 -12.17 2.72 -15.65
N ASP A 99 -12.42 2.51 -14.34
CA ASP A 99 -12.11 3.51 -13.30
C ASP A 99 -10.60 3.70 -13.15
N THR A 100 -9.82 2.62 -13.25
CA THR A 100 -8.35 2.68 -13.26
C THR A 100 -7.86 3.51 -14.46
N LYS A 101 -8.42 3.29 -15.65
CA LYS A 101 -8.09 4.07 -16.84
C LYS A 101 -8.48 5.54 -16.65
N GLN A 102 -9.66 5.81 -16.12
CA GLN A 102 -10.14 7.17 -15.85
C GLN A 102 -9.24 7.91 -14.85
N PHE A 103 -8.73 7.23 -13.82
CA PHE A 103 -7.75 7.80 -12.90
C PHE A 103 -6.50 8.30 -13.63
N PHE A 104 -5.95 7.50 -14.55
CA PHE A 104 -4.77 7.90 -15.32
C PHE A 104 -5.08 8.97 -16.40
N GLU A 105 -6.27 9.00 -16.95
CA GLU A 105 -6.73 10.10 -17.81
C GLU A 105 -6.78 11.43 -17.03
N TYR A 106 -7.34 11.44 -15.84
CA TYR A 106 -7.30 12.63 -14.96
C TYR A 106 -5.87 13.01 -14.54
N ALA A 107 -5.02 12.03 -14.28
CA ALA A 107 -3.61 12.29 -13.99
C ALA A 107 -2.90 12.96 -15.18
N LYS A 108 -3.17 12.52 -16.41
CA LYS A 108 -2.66 13.15 -17.64
C LYS A 108 -3.19 14.58 -17.79
N GLU A 109 -4.49 14.81 -17.57
CA GLU A 109 -5.08 16.15 -17.63
C GLU A 109 -4.43 17.11 -16.63
N PHE A 110 -4.14 16.62 -15.41
CA PHE A 110 -3.40 17.39 -14.41
C PHE A 110 -2.01 17.77 -14.92
N LEU A 111 -1.27 16.84 -15.55
CA LEU A 111 0.05 17.12 -16.10
C LEU A 111 -0.02 18.13 -17.26
N GLU A 112 -1.06 18.08 -18.08
CA GLU A 112 -1.30 19.06 -19.14
C GLU A 112 -1.55 20.47 -18.59
N GLN A 113 -2.24 20.58 -17.44
CA GLN A 113 -2.45 21.87 -16.75
C GLN A 113 -1.17 22.41 -16.10
N GLU A 114 -0.36 21.52 -15.50
CA GLU A 114 0.87 21.92 -14.81
C GLU A 114 2.03 22.27 -15.74
N TYR A 115 2.16 21.56 -16.86
CA TYR A 115 3.32 21.65 -17.75
C TYR A 115 3.02 22.15 -19.16
N GLY A 116 1.75 22.22 -19.51
CA GLY A 116 1.32 22.49 -20.89
C GLY A 116 1.27 21.21 -21.74
N LYS A 117 0.19 21.06 -22.52
CA LYS A 117 -0.03 19.88 -23.37
C LYS A 117 1.10 19.65 -24.37
N ASP A 118 1.64 20.74 -24.95
CA ASP A 118 2.68 20.66 -25.96
C ASP A 118 4.04 20.22 -25.40
N ASN A 119 4.24 20.36 -24.10
CA ASN A 119 5.45 19.94 -23.41
C ASN A 119 5.42 18.47 -22.98
N LEU A 120 4.25 17.82 -22.97
CA LEU A 120 4.12 16.43 -22.56
C LEU A 120 4.65 15.49 -23.67
N LEU A 121 5.59 14.62 -23.33
CA LEU A 121 6.26 13.69 -24.25
C LEU A 121 5.52 12.36 -24.35
N TYR A 122 5.16 11.81 -23.20
CA TYR A 122 4.47 10.53 -23.05
C TYR A 122 3.72 10.50 -21.71
N ALA A 123 2.71 9.66 -21.65
CA ALA A 123 1.99 9.30 -20.43
C ALA A 123 1.61 7.81 -20.53
N THR A 124 2.61 6.96 -20.31
CA THR A 124 2.50 5.51 -20.54
C THR A 124 2.09 4.81 -19.26
N VAL A 125 0.97 4.11 -19.30
CA VAL A 125 0.44 3.32 -18.18
C VAL A 125 0.91 1.88 -18.31
N HIS A 126 1.57 1.40 -17.26
CA HIS A 126 1.96 0.01 -17.10
C HIS A 126 0.92 -0.75 -16.29
N MET A 127 0.31 -1.75 -16.93
CA MET A 127 -0.63 -2.70 -16.35
C MET A 127 -0.02 -4.09 -16.19
N ASP A 128 1.24 -4.26 -16.58
CA ASP A 128 2.00 -5.50 -16.58
C ASP A 128 2.92 -5.65 -15.36
N GLU A 129 2.79 -4.81 -14.37
CA GLU A 129 3.47 -4.92 -13.08
C GLU A 129 2.46 -5.10 -11.93
N LYS A 130 2.98 -5.45 -10.75
CA LYS A 130 2.15 -5.71 -9.57
C LYS A 130 1.20 -4.56 -9.22
N THR A 131 1.65 -3.31 -9.40
CA THR A 131 0.86 -2.11 -9.12
C THR A 131 0.74 -1.28 -10.40
N PRO A 132 -0.46 -0.96 -10.89
CA PRO A 132 -0.65 -0.06 -12.01
C PRO A 132 0.01 1.30 -11.76
N HIS A 133 0.74 1.80 -12.75
CA HIS A 133 1.40 3.10 -12.63
C HIS A 133 1.60 3.76 -14.00
N MET A 134 1.64 5.08 -14.00
CA MET A 134 1.88 5.87 -15.19
C MET A 134 3.25 6.53 -15.14
N HIS A 135 4.11 6.23 -16.11
CA HIS A 135 5.29 7.03 -16.41
C HIS A 135 4.90 8.23 -17.28
N TYR A 136 5.45 9.39 -16.99
CA TYR A 136 5.26 10.56 -17.82
C TYR A 136 6.57 11.29 -18.09
N GLY A 137 6.68 11.89 -19.26
CA GLY A 137 7.83 12.68 -19.66
C GLY A 137 7.43 14.08 -20.10
N VAL A 138 8.27 15.07 -19.80
CA VAL A 138 8.03 16.49 -20.12
C VAL A 138 9.31 17.13 -20.62
N VAL A 139 9.19 17.96 -21.68
CA VAL A 139 10.24 18.91 -22.05
C VAL A 139 10.03 20.18 -21.22
N PRO A 140 11.03 20.63 -20.43
CA PRO A 140 10.84 21.74 -19.50
C PRO A 140 10.94 23.12 -20.19
N ILE A 141 9.99 23.41 -21.08
CA ILE A 141 9.86 24.72 -21.69
C ILE A 141 8.89 25.55 -20.85
N THR A 142 9.32 26.75 -20.50
CA THR A 142 8.54 27.73 -19.73
C THR A 142 7.53 28.46 -20.65
N ASP A 143 6.52 29.10 -20.07
CA ASP A 143 5.48 29.83 -20.82
C ASP A 143 6.06 30.94 -21.72
N ASP A 144 7.23 31.48 -21.38
CA ASP A 144 7.95 32.46 -22.20
C ASP A 144 8.93 31.81 -23.21
N GLY A 145 8.84 30.50 -23.42
CA GLY A 145 9.59 29.73 -24.42
C GLY A 145 11.05 29.46 -24.09
N ARG A 146 11.46 29.55 -22.83
CA ARG A 146 12.82 29.18 -22.39
C ARG A 146 12.90 27.73 -21.91
N LEU A 147 14.01 27.07 -22.16
CA LEU A 147 14.27 25.73 -21.63
C LEU A 147 14.84 25.85 -20.20
N SER A 148 14.06 25.51 -19.17
CA SER A 148 14.45 25.65 -17.78
C SER A 148 13.84 24.61 -16.82
N ALA A 149 14.46 23.46 -16.69
CA ALA A 149 14.03 22.45 -15.72
C ALA A 149 14.07 22.94 -14.25
N LYS A 150 14.87 23.97 -13.94
CA LYS A 150 14.88 24.58 -12.61
C LYS A 150 13.61 25.38 -12.34
N GLU A 151 13.11 26.07 -13.33
CA GLU A 151 11.91 26.90 -13.22
C GLU A 151 10.64 26.04 -13.25
N VAL A 152 10.56 25.11 -14.19
CA VAL A 152 9.40 24.23 -14.38
C VAL A 152 9.20 23.27 -13.19
N VAL A 153 10.26 22.64 -12.69
CA VAL A 153 10.17 21.71 -11.53
C VAL A 153 10.22 22.46 -10.19
N GLY A 154 10.88 23.60 -10.16
CA GLY A 154 11.03 24.39 -8.94
C GLY A 154 11.98 23.79 -7.91
N ASN A 155 11.77 24.17 -6.66
CA ASN A 155 12.51 23.75 -5.48
C ASN A 155 11.69 22.75 -4.61
N LYS A 156 12.23 22.34 -3.46
CA LYS A 156 11.52 21.41 -2.54
C LYS A 156 10.12 21.86 -2.16
N LYS A 157 9.90 23.17 -1.92
CA LYS A 157 8.58 23.70 -1.55
C LYS A 157 7.62 23.59 -2.74
N ALA A 158 8.09 23.89 -3.95
CA ALA A 158 7.31 23.73 -5.18
C ALA A 158 6.94 22.25 -5.43
N LEU A 159 7.88 21.32 -5.20
CA LEU A 159 7.61 19.88 -5.30
C LEU A 159 6.58 19.38 -4.28
N THR A 160 6.63 19.88 -3.06
CA THR A 160 5.59 19.56 -2.06
C THR A 160 4.23 20.09 -2.51
N ALA A 161 4.16 21.35 -2.92
CA ALA A 161 2.93 21.96 -3.43
C ALA A 161 2.39 21.26 -4.70
N PHE A 162 3.26 20.76 -5.57
CA PHE A 162 2.88 19.97 -6.73
C PHE A 162 2.17 18.67 -6.34
N GLN A 163 2.69 17.96 -5.33
CA GLN A 163 2.07 16.77 -4.78
C GLN A 163 0.73 17.10 -4.08
N ASP A 164 0.65 18.23 -3.37
CA ASP A 164 -0.57 18.67 -2.70
C ASP A 164 -1.66 18.98 -3.73
N ARG A 165 -1.33 19.70 -4.82
CA ARG A 165 -2.25 19.99 -5.92
C ARG A 165 -2.73 18.73 -6.64
N PHE A 166 -1.86 17.75 -6.84
CA PHE A 166 -2.26 16.48 -7.46
C PHE A 166 -3.26 15.73 -6.59
N ASN A 167 -3.01 15.64 -5.28
CA ASN A 167 -3.93 15.01 -4.33
C ASN A 167 -5.30 15.71 -4.34
N GLU A 168 -5.32 17.04 -4.26
CA GLU A 168 -6.54 17.84 -4.34
C GLU A 168 -7.29 17.61 -5.67
N TYR A 169 -6.55 17.59 -6.78
CA TYR A 169 -7.10 17.43 -8.12
C TYR A 169 -7.84 16.10 -8.32
N VAL A 170 -7.26 14.99 -7.84
CA VAL A 170 -7.89 13.66 -7.95
C VAL A 170 -9.06 13.52 -6.97
N ASN A 171 -8.97 14.07 -5.76
CA ASN A 171 -10.03 14.01 -4.77
C ASN A 171 -11.26 14.85 -5.19
N GLN A 172 -11.07 15.98 -5.86
CA GLN A 172 -12.18 16.77 -6.45
C GLN A 172 -12.92 16.00 -7.56
N ARG A 173 -12.34 14.93 -8.11
CA ARG A 173 -12.93 14.03 -9.11
C ARG A 173 -13.54 12.76 -8.53
N GLY A 174 -13.69 12.71 -7.21
CA GLY A 174 -14.40 11.66 -6.49
C GLY A 174 -13.52 10.53 -5.95
N TYR A 175 -12.18 10.65 -6.04
CA TYR A 175 -11.28 9.72 -5.37
C TYR A 175 -11.10 10.13 -3.90
N ASP A 176 -10.93 9.14 -3.01
CA ASP A 176 -10.65 9.34 -1.58
C ASP A 176 -9.23 8.85 -1.27
N LEU A 177 -8.25 9.66 -1.68
CA LEU A 177 -6.84 9.36 -1.54
C LEU A 177 -6.17 10.31 -0.57
N ASP A 178 -5.44 9.73 0.39
CA ASP A 178 -4.66 10.51 1.33
C ASP A 178 -3.43 11.15 0.66
N ARG A 179 -3.09 12.32 1.17
CA ARG A 179 -1.81 12.94 0.89
C ARG A 179 -0.75 12.34 1.81
N GLY A 180 0.18 11.57 1.24
CA GLY A 180 1.28 10.99 2.01
C GLY A 180 2.09 12.03 2.78
N GLN A 181 2.69 11.62 3.90
CA GLN A 181 3.49 12.52 4.73
C GLN A 181 4.77 12.98 4.01
N SER A 182 5.11 14.24 4.16
CA SER A 182 6.31 14.79 3.55
C SER A 182 7.58 14.16 4.16
N ARG A 183 8.64 14.03 3.35
CA ARG A 183 9.95 13.57 3.81
C ARG A 183 10.51 14.40 4.99
N GLN A 184 10.11 15.64 5.13
CA GLN A 184 10.53 16.50 6.25
C GLN A 184 9.95 16.02 7.58
N VAL A 185 8.75 15.43 7.56
CA VAL A 185 8.10 14.86 8.75
C VAL A 185 8.62 13.46 9.04
N THR A 186 8.74 12.62 8.01
CA THR A 186 9.11 11.20 8.17
C THR A 186 10.61 10.96 8.29
N ASN A 187 11.46 11.93 7.93
CA ASN A 187 12.92 11.75 7.77
C ASN A 187 13.32 10.55 6.89
N ALA A 188 12.39 10.05 6.07
CA ALA A 188 12.61 8.89 5.23
C ALA A 188 13.75 9.12 4.24
N LYS A 189 14.71 8.19 4.18
CA LYS A 189 15.79 8.18 3.20
C LYS A 189 15.37 7.34 2.00
N HIS A 190 15.84 7.75 0.81
CA HIS A 190 15.72 6.90 -0.39
C HIS A 190 16.45 5.58 -0.15
N ASP A 191 15.74 4.48 -0.28
CA ASP A 191 16.33 3.14 -0.27
C ASP A 191 16.24 2.54 -1.68
N GLN A 192 17.12 1.61 -2.01
CA GLN A 192 17.02 0.86 -3.27
C GLN A 192 15.76 -0.01 -3.23
N VAL A 193 15.05 -0.10 -4.35
CA VAL A 193 13.77 -0.82 -4.45
C VAL A 193 13.88 -2.25 -3.93
N ASN A 194 14.92 -2.99 -4.33
CA ASN A 194 15.13 -4.36 -3.87
C ASN A 194 15.32 -4.46 -2.35
N ARG A 195 16.07 -3.54 -1.75
CA ARG A 195 16.26 -3.50 -0.31
C ARG A 195 14.99 -3.11 0.43
N TYR A 196 14.19 -2.20 -0.14
CA TYR A 196 12.90 -1.83 0.40
C TYR A 196 11.92 -3.01 0.35
N LYS A 197 11.86 -3.74 -0.78
CA LYS A 197 11.04 -4.95 -0.93
C LYS A 197 11.42 -6.03 0.10
N GLN A 198 12.72 -6.30 0.28
CA GLN A 198 13.19 -7.27 1.29
C GLN A 198 12.77 -6.89 2.72
N LYS A 199 12.89 -5.62 3.09
CA LYS A 199 12.44 -5.14 4.40
C LYS A 199 10.93 -5.27 4.57
N THR A 200 10.16 -4.89 3.55
CA THR A 200 8.69 -4.97 3.58
C THR A 200 8.23 -6.41 3.71
N GLU A 201 8.84 -7.33 2.96
CA GLU A 201 8.54 -8.76 3.04
C GLU A 201 8.90 -9.35 4.42
N TYR A 202 10.05 -8.97 4.98
CA TYR A 202 10.44 -9.36 6.33
C TYR A 202 9.41 -8.90 7.37
N HIS A 203 9.00 -7.62 7.34
CA HIS A 203 8.02 -7.09 8.29
C HIS A 203 6.64 -7.72 8.10
N LYS A 204 6.24 -8.04 6.87
CA LYS A 204 5.00 -8.75 6.58
C LYS A 204 5.01 -10.16 7.20
N GLN A 205 6.09 -10.91 7.01
CA GLN A 205 6.23 -12.24 7.60
C GLN A 205 6.27 -12.20 9.13
N GLU A 206 6.91 -11.18 9.72
CA GLU A 206 6.93 -10.97 11.15
C GLU A 206 5.53 -10.67 11.70
N TYR A 207 4.80 -9.77 11.04
CA TYR A 207 3.40 -9.47 11.38
C TYR A 207 2.48 -10.70 11.28
N GLU A 208 2.61 -11.50 10.22
CA GLU A 208 1.85 -12.74 10.06
C GLU A 208 2.15 -13.74 11.18
N ARG A 209 3.41 -13.91 11.55
CA ARG A 209 3.83 -14.77 12.68
C ARG A 209 3.25 -14.30 14.02
N GLU A 210 3.28 -12.99 14.28
CA GLU A 210 2.74 -12.42 15.51
C GLU A 210 1.20 -12.52 15.54
N SER A 211 0.53 -12.29 14.43
CA SER A 211 -0.91 -12.47 14.30
C SER A 211 -1.35 -13.91 14.56
N GLN A 212 -0.61 -14.90 14.04
CA GLN A 212 -0.86 -16.31 14.31
C GLN A 212 -0.65 -16.68 15.79
N LYS A 213 0.40 -16.14 16.42
CA LYS A 213 0.62 -16.33 17.86
C LYS A 213 -0.52 -15.75 18.69
N LEU A 214 -0.96 -14.54 18.34
CA LEU A 214 -2.07 -13.88 19.03
C LEU A 214 -3.37 -14.69 18.92
N SER A 215 -3.70 -15.17 17.73
CA SER A 215 -4.86 -16.02 17.48
C SER A 215 -4.79 -17.31 18.33
N HIS A 216 -3.64 -17.96 18.38
CA HIS A 216 -3.44 -19.15 19.21
C HIS A 216 -3.62 -18.89 20.71
N ILE A 217 -3.11 -17.75 21.20
CA ILE A 217 -3.28 -17.35 22.61
C ILE A 217 -4.76 -17.07 22.91
N GLN A 218 -5.47 -16.41 22.01
CA GLN A 218 -6.90 -16.15 22.15
C GLN A 218 -7.72 -17.45 22.21
N GLN A 219 -7.40 -18.39 21.33
CA GLN A 219 -8.07 -19.70 21.32
C GLN A 219 -7.84 -20.45 22.65
N LYS A 220 -6.57 -20.55 23.12
CA LYS A 220 -6.25 -21.18 24.40
C LYS A 220 -6.93 -20.51 25.58
N SER A 221 -7.02 -19.18 25.57
CA SER A 221 -7.72 -18.42 26.60
C SER A 221 -9.21 -18.76 26.64
N SER A 222 -9.84 -18.86 25.47
CA SER A 222 -11.25 -19.25 25.34
C SER A 222 -11.51 -20.66 25.84
N GLU A 223 -10.65 -21.62 25.47
CA GLU A 223 -10.73 -23.00 25.93
C GLU A 223 -10.58 -23.09 27.47
N LEU A 224 -9.66 -22.33 28.05
CA LEU A 224 -9.45 -22.30 29.50
C LEU A 224 -10.65 -21.69 30.24
N ILE A 225 -11.23 -20.62 29.70
CA ILE A 225 -12.45 -20.01 30.25
C ILE A 225 -13.61 -21.03 30.25
N GLU A 226 -13.79 -21.77 29.17
CA GLU A 226 -14.83 -22.81 29.08
C GLU A 226 -14.62 -23.94 30.09
N GLN A 227 -13.36 -24.37 30.29
CA GLN A 227 -13.02 -25.37 31.32
C GLN A 227 -13.32 -24.85 32.72
N TYR A 228 -12.98 -23.60 33.06
CA TYR A 228 -13.32 -22.97 34.32
C TYR A 228 -14.83 -22.90 34.56
N GLN A 229 -15.59 -22.51 33.53
CA GLN A 229 -17.06 -22.46 33.64
C GLN A 229 -17.66 -23.83 33.93
N LYS A 230 -17.22 -24.89 33.23
CA LYS A 230 -17.66 -26.28 33.48
C LYS A 230 -17.32 -26.74 34.90
N SER A 231 -16.11 -26.41 35.40
CA SER A 231 -15.69 -26.72 36.75
C SER A 231 -16.56 -26.02 37.77
N LEU A 232 -16.86 -24.74 37.57
CA LEU A 232 -17.76 -23.98 38.45
C LEU A 232 -19.18 -24.53 38.48
N GLU A 233 -19.71 -24.97 37.33
CA GLU A 233 -21.03 -25.64 37.27
C GLU A 233 -21.04 -26.96 38.05
N THR A 234 -19.94 -27.72 37.98
CA THR A 234 -19.81 -28.96 38.71
C THR A 234 -19.78 -28.71 40.23
N LEU A 235 -19.06 -27.70 40.68
CA LEU A 235 -19.01 -27.30 42.07
C LEU A 235 -20.31 -26.71 42.63
N LYS A 236 -21.18 -26.16 41.79
CA LYS A 236 -22.50 -25.66 42.17
C LYS A 236 -23.56 -26.74 42.32
N LYS A 237 -23.29 -27.99 41.87
CA LYS A 237 -24.23 -29.09 42.07
C LYS A 237 -24.32 -29.41 43.54
N PRO A 238 -25.53 -29.51 44.12
CA PRO A 238 -25.66 -29.88 45.53
C PRO A 238 -25.06 -31.28 45.74
N LEU A 239 -24.25 -31.40 46.76
CA LEU A 239 -23.72 -32.69 47.21
C LEU A 239 -24.92 -33.52 47.77
N ASN A 240 -25.28 -34.57 47.07
CA ASN A 240 -26.29 -35.48 47.55
C ASN A 240 -25.62 -36.50 48.49
N VAL A 241 -25.46 -36.07 49.73
CA VAL A 241 -24.85 -36.94 50.74
C VAL A 241 -25.93 -37.80 51.38
N GLN A 242 -25.83 -39.09 51.19
CA GLN A 242 -26.68 -40.05 51.91
C GLN A 242 -26.12 -40.15 53.32
N TYR A 243 -26.97 -39.97 54.31
CA TYR A 243 -26.62 -40.11 55.72
C TYR A 243 -27.67 -40.96 56.41
N GLU A 244 -27.25 -41.73 57.42
CA GLU A 244 -28.15 -42.49 58.27
C GLU A 244 -28.02 -41.91 59.70
N HIS A 245 -29.15 -41.88 60.41
CA HIS A 245 -29.09 -41.47 61.83
C HIS A 245 -28.51 -42.62 62.63
N GLU A 246 -27.50 -42.27 63.42
CA GLU A 246 -26.90 -43.22 64.40
C GLU A 246 -27.92 -43.52 65.50
N THR A 247 -28.16 -44.81 65.71
CA THR A 247 -29.08 -45.27 66.76
C THR A 247 -28.38 -46.08 67.81
N GLU A 248 -28.72 -45.90 69.09
CA GLU A 248 -28.23 -46.71 70.18
C GLU A 248 -29.36 -47.41 70.89
N LYS A 249 -29.04 -48.54 71.48
CA LYS A 249 -29.99 -49.28 72.28
C LYS A 249 -29.92 -48.82 73.74
N VAL A 250 -30.94 -48.15 74.23
CA VAL A 250 -31.05 -47.64 75.55
C VAL A 250 -32.08 -48.47 76.35
N GLY A 251 -31.77 -48.90 77.56
CA GLY A 251 -32.71 -49.60 78.42
C GLY A 251 -32.10 -50.73 79.22
N GLY A 252 -32.85 -51.22 80.17
CA GLY A 252 -32.42 -52.31 81.07
C GLY A 252 -32.56 -53.71 80.51
N LEU A 253 -32.29 -54.76 81.26
CA LEU A 253 -32.19 -56.17 80.84
C LEU A 253 -33.47 -56.73 80.18
N PHE A 254 -34.65 -56.10 80.36
CA PHE A 254 -35.92 -56.56 79.86
C PHE A 254 -36.70 -55.62 78.92
N ASN A 255 -36.18 -54.34 78.72
CA ASN A 255 -36.76 -53.37 77.82
C ASN A 255 -35.62 -52.59 77.13
N LYS A 256 -35.36 -52.91 75.89
CA LYS A 256 -34.41 -52.17 75.02
C LYS A 256 -35.20 -51.38 73.93
N GLU A 257 -35.10 -50.11 74.01
CA GLU A 257 -35.62 -49.22 72.95
C GLU A 257 -34.44 -48.70 72.11
N ILE A 258 -34.69 -48.57 70.76
CA ILE A 258 -33.74 -47.97 69.87
C ILE A 258 -34.02 -46.46 69.88
N GLN A 259 -33.01 -45.67 70.26
CA GLN A 259 -33.14 -44.22 70.29
C GLN A 259 -32.07 -43.58 69.38
N GLU A 260 -32.43 -42.53 68.65
CA GLU A 260 -31.47 -41.81 67.85
C GLU A 260 -30.51 -41.04 68.76
N THR A 261 -29.19 -41.14 68.48
CA THR A 261 -28.16 -40.44 69.21
C THR A 261 -28.01 -38.98 68.93
N GLY A 262 -28.71 -38.49 67.88
CA GLY A 262 -28.56 -37.13 67.32
C GLY A 262 -27.36 -36.98 66.40
N ASN A 263 -26.57 -38.00 66.20
CA ASN A 263 -25.45 -38.03 65.25
C ASN A 263 -25.92 -38.60 63.90
N VAL A 264 -25.23 -38.25 62.86
CA VAL A 264 -25.43 -38.80 61.51
C VAL A 264 -24.18 -39.52 61.06
N VAL A 265 -24.34 -40.68 60.46
CA VAL A 265 -23.26 -41.44 59.83
C VAL A 265 -23.33 -41.22 58.33
N ILE A 266 -22.25 -40.71 57.79
CA ILE A 266 -22.13 -40.53 56.30
C ILE A 266 -21.50 -41.82 55.77
N SER A 267 -22.19 -42.50 54.90
CA SER A 267 -21.63 -43.64 54.16
C SER A 267 -20.61 -43.13 53.13
N GLN A 268 -19.38 -43.56 53.22
CA GLN A 268 -18.39 -43.41 52.14
C GLN A 268 -18.64 -44.58 51.16
N GLU A 269 -19.14 -44.28 49.96
CA GLU A 269 -18.94 -45.13 48.78
C GLU A 269 -17.67 -44.74 48.05
#